data_39fcc750c2cf6b1d6986edfb309d38cc
#
_entry.id   39fcc750c2cf6b1d6986edfb309d38cc
#
_cell.length_a   1.000
_cell.length_b   1.000
_cell.length_c   1.000
_cell.angle_alpha   90.00
_cell.angle_beta   90.00
_cell.angle_gamma   90.00
#
_symmetry.space_group_name_H-M   'P 1'
#
loop_
_entity.id
_entity.type
_entity.pdbx_description
1 polymer ?
#
loop_
_entity_poly.entity_id
_entity_poly.type
_entity_poly.pdbx_seq_one_letter_code
_entity_poly.pdbx_strand_id
1 'polypeptide(L)'
;MSQAPTRELAQRVFASEFNDATYTFKESDDERAPLYALLPTGARANRVFIVGTLTEKSDVGEDSEYWQGRIVDPTGTFFVYAGQYQPEAAAFLREAEPPAYVAIVGKPRTYETDESDVNVSVRPESITEVDVGTRDRWVVETAERTIERIEAFEDDANEYATMAREEYDLPVENYQQNLLSALESVEESEEDEPEETAETTA
;
A
#
# COMPACT_ATOMS: atom_id res chain seq x y z
N MET A 1 0.52 18.03 30.42
CA MET A 1 -0.62 17.57 29.62
C MET A 1 -0.07 16.75 28.46
N SER A 2 -0.25 15.44 28.51
CA SER A 2 0.17 14.56 27.42
C SER A 2 -0.74 14.80 26.22
N GLN A 3 -0.21 15.40 25.15
CA GLN A 3 -0.94 15.46 23.88
C GLN A 3 -1.12 14.01 23.40
N ALA A 4 -2.35 13.65 23.09
CA ALA A 4 -2.60 12.39 22.38
C ALA A 4 -1.78 12.40 21.08
N PRO A 5 -1.08 11.32 20.74
CA PRO A 5 -0.29 11.27 19.51
C PRO A 5 -1.20 11.57 18.31
N THR A 6 -0.84 12.59 17.54
CA THR A 6 -1.55 12.95 16.32
C THR A 6 -1.41 11.76 15.35
N ARG A 7 -2.55 11.24 14.90
CA ARG A 7 -2.58 10.14 13.94
C ARG A 7 -2.03 10.66 12.61
N GLU A 8 -0.94 10.09 12.12
CA GLU A 8 -0.36 10.48 10.84
C GLU A 8 -1.25 10.04 9.67
N LEU A 9 -1.20 10.83 8.59
CA LEU A 9 -1.87 10.49 7.36
C LEU A 9 -1.25 9.23 6.75
N ALA A 10 -2.10 8.36 6.20
CA ALA A 10 -1.64 7.21 5.46
C ALA A 10 -1.04 7.63 4.11
N GLN A 11 0.14 7.11 3.79
CA GLN A 11 0.78 7.33 2.51
C GLN A 11 0.14 6.44 1.45
N ARG A 12 -0.18 7.03 0.28
CA ARG A 12 -0.54 6.26 -0.90
C ARG A 12 0.73 5.73 -1.55
N VAL A 13 0.79 4.44 -1.80
CA VAL A 13 1.97 3.77 -2.35
C VAL A 13 1.54 2.60 -3.23
N PHE A 14 2.21 2.42 -4.37
CA PHE A 14 2.05 1.23 -5.21
C PHE A 14 2.80 0.03 -4.65
N ALA A 15 2.36 -1.16 -5.03
CA ALA A 15 2.93 -2.42 -4.55
C ALA A 15 4.42 -2.56 -4.89
N SER A 16 4.84 -2.14 -6.08
CA SER A 16 6.26 -2.20 -6.48
C SER A 16 7.17 -1.41 -5.55
N GLU A 17 6.80 -0.16 -5.24
CA GLU A 17 7.57 0.68 -4.31
C GLU A 17 7.47 0.17 -2.87
N PHE A 18 6.28 -0.25 -2.45
CA PHE A 18 6.06 -0.75 -1.10
C PHE A 18 6.89 -1.99 -0.78
N ASN A 19 7.00 -2.92 -1.72
CA ASN A 19 7.78 -4.15 -1.55
C ASN A 19 9.29 -3.88 -1.46
N ASP A 20 9.76 -2.79 -2.04
CA ASP A 20 11.15 -2.34 -1.95
C ASP A 20 11.45 -1.52 -0.68
N ALA A 21 10.42 -1.10 0.06
CA ALA A 21 10.54 -0.29 1.29
C ALA A 21 10.97 -1.16 2.51
N THR A 22 12.12 -1.78 2.41
CA THR A 22 12.64 -2.77 3.37
C THR A 22 13.30 -2.16 4.59
N TYR A 23 13.69 -0.89 4.53
CA TYR A 23 14.34 -0.18 5.64
C TYR A 23 13.31 0.49 6.54
N THR A 24 13.45 0.27 7.85
CA THR A 24 12.60 0.89 8.87
C THR A 24 13.43 1.65 9.89
N PHE A 25 12.88 2.75 10.40
CA PHE A 25 13.56 3.62 11.35
C PHE A 25 12.58 4.28 12.33
N LYS A 26 13.13 4.83 13.41
CA LYS A 26 12.44 5.69 14.37
C LYS A 26 13.14 7.04 14.42
N GLU A 27 12.38 8.12 14.62
CA GLU A 27 12.94 9.47 14.71
C GLU A 27 13.43 9.84 16.12
N SER A 28 13.15 8.99 17.11
CA SER A 28 13.63 9.17 18.47
C SER A 28 13.91 7.84 19.16
N ASP A 29 14.72 7.87 20.23
CA ASP A 29 15.05 6.70 21.05
C ASP A 29 13.92 6.29 22.02
N ASP A 30 12.76 6.97 21.99
CA ASP A 30 11.60 6.59 22.82
C ASP A 30 11.09 5.21 22.37
N GLU A 31 10.88 4.30 23.32
CA GLU A 31 10.32 2.97 23.04
C GLU A 31 8.97 3.05 22.32
N ARG A 32 8.21 4.11 22.58
CA ARG A 32 6.89 4.36 21.98
C ARG A 32 6.94 5.17 20.69
N ALA A 33 8.14 5.57 20.24
CA ALA A 33 8.27 6.29 18.99
C ALA A 33 7.69 5.50 17.82
N PRO A 34 6.99 6.15 16.90
CA PRO A 34 6.46 5.49 15.72
C PRO A 34 7.58 4.86 14.89
N LEU A 35 7.33 3.65 14.40
CA LEU A 35 8.18 3.00 13.41
C LEU A 35 7.72 3.44 12.02
N TYR A 36 8.68 3.88 11.20
CA TYR A 36 8.46 4.30 9.82
C TYR A 36 9.13 3.34 8.85
N ALA A 37 8.48 3.02 7.75
CA ALA A 37 9.13 2.50 6.57
C ALA A 37 9.65 3.68 5.73
N LEU A 38 10.87 3.57 5.23
CA LEU A 38 11.44 4.52 4.29
C LEU A 38 11.04 4.09 2.87
N LEU A 39 10.28 4.93 2.17
CA LEU A 39 9.92 4.68 0.79
C LEU A 39 11.11 4.97 -0.13
N PRO A 40 11.41 4.13 -1.11
CA PRO A 40 12.51 4.35 -2.06
C PRO A 40 12.46 5.68 -2.83
N THR A 41 11.28 6.27 -2.99
CA THR A 41 11.11 7.60 -3.60
C THR A 41 11.29 8.77 -2.62
N GLY A 42 11.69 8.53 -1.38
CA GLY A 42 12.09 9.56 -0.44
C GLY A 42 10.96 10.12 0.42
N ALA A 43 10.17 9.25 1.03
CA ALA A 43 9.18 9.62 2.04
C ALA A 43 9.18 8.60 3.19
N ARG A 44 8.64 9.00 4.33
CA ARG A 44 8.39 8.08 5.45
C ARG A 44 6.94 7.64 5.47
N ALA A 45 6.68 6.41 5.85
CA ALA A 45 5.34 5.86 6.01
C ALA A 45 5.21 5.10 7.33
N ASN A 46 4.45 5.66 8.28
CA ASN A 46 4.00 4.92 9.47
C ASN A 46 2.71 4.14 9.17
N ARG A 47 1.96 4.61 8.17
CA ARG A 47 0.68 4.07 7.74
C ARG A 47 0.56 4.20 6.22
N VAL A 48 0.00 3.18 5.58
CA VAL A 48 -0.25 3.17 4.13
C VAL A 48 -1.73 3.03 3.83
N PHE A 49 -2.15 3.62 2.71
CA PHE A 49 -3.47 3.46 2.13
C PHE A 49 -3.33 2.85 0.75
N ILE A 50 -3.77 1.62 0.62
CA ILE A 50 -3.68 0.82 -0.61
C ILE A 50 -5.06 0.41 -1.09
N VAL A 51 -5.22 0.31 -2.40
CA VAL A 51 -6.40 -0.26 -3.05
C VAL A 51 -5.94 -1.23 -4.14
N GLY A 52 -6.60 -2.37 -4.22
CA GLY A 52 -6.28 -3.37 -5.23
C GLY A 52 -7.30 -4.49 -5.22
N THR A 53 -7.04 -5.49 -6.04
CA THR A 53 -7.90 -6.68 -6.11
C THR A 53 -7.43 -7.73 -5.11
N LEU A 54 -8.28 -8.10 -4.17
CA LEU A 54 -8.10 -9.31 -3.37
C LEU A 54 -8.28 -10.51 -4.31
N THR A 55 -7.20 -11.19 -4.64
CA THR A 55 -7.21 -12.33 -5.57
C THR A 55 -7.23 -13.67 -4.86
N GLU A 56 -6.61 -13.73 -3.69
CA GLU A 56 -6.49 -14.95 -2.89
C GLU A 56 -6.53 -14.61 -1.40
N LYS A 57 -7.05 -15.54 -0.62
CA LYS A 57 -6.98 -15.50 0.85
C LYS A 57 -6.76 -16.91 1.38
N SER A 58 -6.04 -17.01 2.49
CA SER A 58 -5.84 -18.28 3.19
C SER A 58 -5.65 -18.05 4.67
N ASP A 59 -6.11 -19.01 5.48
CA ASP A 59 -5.74 -19.09 6.89
C ASP A 59 -4.37 -19.80 6.97
N VAL A 60 -3.37 -19.06 7.42
CA VAL A 60 -1.99 -19.54 7.57
C VAL A 60 -1.61 -19.73 9.05
N GLY A 61 -2.58 -19.62 9.95
CA GLY A 61 -2.39 -19.84 11.38
C GLY A 61 -2.24 -21.33 11.73
N GLU A 62 -1.40 -21.64 12.72
CA GLU A 62 -1.24 -23.01 13.24
C GLU A 62 -2.14 -23.26 14.46
N ASP A 63 -2.12 -22.34 15.44
CA ASP A 63 -2.86 -22.49 16.71
C ASP A 63 -4.10 -21.58 16.79
N SER A 64 -4.14 -20.53 15.99
CA SER A 64 -5.23 -19.56 15.91
C SER A 64 -5.36 -19.01 14.50
N GLU A 65 -6.55 -18.51 14.16
CA GLU A 65 -6.77 -17.88 12.85
C GLU A 65 -5.75 -16.78 12.59
N TYR A 66 -5.06 -16.86 11.45
CA TYR A 66 -4.15 -15.84 10.95
C TYR A 66 -4.27 -15.75 9.43
N TRP A 67 -5.09 -14.82 8.99
CA TRP A 67 -5.47 -14.69 7.60
C TRP A 67 -4.43 -13.94 6.79
N GLN A 68 -4.01 -14.52 5.68
CA GLN A 68 -3.24 -13.87 4.63
C GLN A 68 -4.18 -13.47 3.49
N GLY A 69 -4.10 -12.22 3.04
CA GLY A 69 -4.72 -11.73 1.82
C GLY A 69 -3.68 -11.33 0.80
N ARG A 70 -3.89 -11.69 -0.47
CA ARG A 70 -3.09 -11.27 -1.60
C ARG A 70 -3.84 -10.20 -2.37
N ILE A 71 -3.31 -8.98 -2.34
CA ILE A 71 -3.90 -7.79 -2.96
C ILE A 71 -3.04 -7.36 -4.14
N VAL A 72 -3.61 -7.31 -5.33
CA VAL A 72 -2.90 -6.98 -6.57
C VAL A 72 -3.31 -5.58 -7.01
N ASP A 73 -2.32 -4.72 -7.24
CA ASP A 73 -2.46 -3.45 -7.93
C ASP A 73 -1.80 -3.53 -9.32
N PRO A 74 -1.88 -2.48 -10.17
CA PRO A 74 -1.27 -2.53 -11.51
C PRO A 74 0.25 -2.73 -11.53
N THR A 75 0.94 -2.54 -10.40
CA THR A 75 2.40 -2.61 -10.32
C THR A 75 2.93 -3.86 -9.63
N GLY A 76 2.08 -4.59 -8.93
CA GLY A 76 2.52 -5.78 -8.20
C GLY A 76 1.54 -6.27 -7.14
N THR A 77 2.05 -6.89 -6.10
CA THR A 77 1.26 -7.56 -5.07
C THR A 77 1.63 -7.08 -3.68
N PHE A 78 0.61 -6.73 -2.88
CA PHE A 78 0.73 -6.58 -1.44
C PHE A 78 0.31 -7.86 -0.75
N PHE A 79 1.00 -8.22 0.33
CA PHE A 79 0.55 -9.23 1.28
C PHE A 79 0.04 -8.56 2.55
N VAL A 80 -1.15 -8.97 2.98
CA VAL A 80 -1.85 -8.43 4.15
C VAL A 80 -2.06 -9.57 5.14
N TYR A 81 -1.77 -9.33 6.41
CA TYR A 81 -1.93 -10.35 7.45
C TYR A 81 -2.77 -9.82 8.60
N ALA A 82 -3.82 -10.55 8.95
CA ALA A 82 -4.74 -10.21 10.03
C ALA A 82 -5.02 -11.41 10.94
N GLY A 83 -4.81 -11.23 12.23
CA GLY A 83 -5.05 -12.22 13.26
C GLY A 83 -5.89 -11.67 14.41
N GLN A 84 -5.72 -12.26 15.59
CA GLN A 84 -6.48 -11.91 16.80
C GLN A 84 -6.39 -10.43 17.21
N TYR A 85 -5.31 -9.72 16.81
CA TYR A 85 -5.11 -8.30 17.10
C TYR A 85 -5.72 -7.36 16.04
N GLN A 86 -6.23 -7.92 14.95
CA GLN A 86 -6.96 -7.22 13.88
C GLN A 86 -8.29 -7.96 13.62
N PRO A 87 -9.18 -8.04 14.61
CA PRO A 87 -10.35 -8.93 14.54
C PRO A 87 -11.32 -8.56 13.42
N GLU A 88 -11.50 -7.27 13.13
CA GLU A 88 -12.39 -6.82 12.05
C GLU A 88 -11.80 -7.15 10.67
N ALA A 89 -10.50 -6.94 10.47
CA ALA A 89 -9.83 -7.29 9.22
C ALA A 89 -9.75 -8.81 9.01
N ALA A 90 -9.50 -9.59 10.08
CA ALA A 90 -9.54 -11.04 10.02
C ALA A 90 -10.94 -11.57 9.66
N ALA A 91 -11.99 -10.99 10.25
CA ALA A 91 -13.37 -11.33 9.92
C ALA A 91 -13.70 -11.00 8.46
N PHE A 92 -13.28 -9.82 7.97
CA PHE A 92 -13.43 -9.44 6.57
C PHE A 92 -12.77 -10.46 5.64
N LEU A 93 -11.49 -10.78 5.86
CA LEU A 93 -10.76 -11.75 5.03
C LEU A 93 -11.40 -13.14 5.06
N ARG A 94 -11.89 -13.59 6.22
CA ARG A 94 -12.61 -14.86 6.34
C ARG A 94 -13.87 -14.91 5.48
N GLU A 95 -14.62 -13.82 5.41
CA GLU A 95 -15.93 -13.73 4.75
C GLU A 95 -15.83 -13.30 3.28
N ALA A 96 -14.80 -12.56 2.89
CA ALA A 96 -14.63 -12.04 1.53
C ALA A 96 -14.63 -13.16 0.48
N GLU A 97 -15.19 -12.86 -0.68
CA GLU A 97 -15.23 -13.77 -1.83
C GLU A 97 -14.38 -13.19 -2.97
N PRO A 98 -13.10 -13.62 -3.12
CA PRO A 98 -12.29 -13.18 -4.24
C PRO A 98 -12.84 -13.63 -5.61
N PRO A 99 -12.65 -12.82 -6.69
CA PRO A 99 -11.97 -11.53 -6.70
C PRO A 99 -12.88 -10.38 -6.22
N ALA A 100 -12.31 -9.44 -5.45
CA ALA A 100 -13.01 -8.25 -5.00
C ALA A 100 -12.04 -7.07 -4.89
N TYR A 101 -12.48 -5.86 -5.27
CA TYR A 101 -11.70 -4.65 -5.00
C TYR A 101 -11.79 -4.31 -3.52
N VAL A 102 -10.65 -4.05 -2.90
CA VAL A 102 -10.56 -3.70 -1.48
C VAL A 102 -9.71 -2.47 -1.25
N ALA A 103 -10.11 -1.64 -0.30
CA ALA A 103 -9.34 -0.52 0.22
C ALA A 103 -8.86 -0.87 1.64
N ILE A 104 -7.58 -0.65 1.89
CA ILE A 104 -6.93 -1.01 3.14
C ILE A 104 -6.12 0.17 3.67
N VAL A 105 -6.33 0.49 4.95
CA VAL A 105 -5.41 1.32 5.72
C VAL A 105 -4.72 0.42 6.73
N GLY A 106 -3.41 0.48 6.78
CA GLY A 106 -2.64 -0.38 7.66
C GLY A 106 -1.20 0.10 7.88
N LYS A 107 -0.48 -0.63 8.69
CA LYS A 107 0.91 -0.34 9.01
C LYS A 107 1.85 -1.25 8.23
N PRO A 108 2.91 -0.70 7.64
CA PRO A 108 3.96 -1.52 7.05
C PRO A 108 4.65 -2.35 8.14
N ARG A 109 4.98 -3.58 7.78
CA ARG A 109 5.74 -4.53 8.61
C ARG A 109 6.80 -5.19 7.77
N THR A 110 8.03 -5.17 8.25
CA THR A 110 9.14 -5.90 7.67
C THR A 110 9.39 -7.18 8.45
N TYR A 111 9.77 -8.23 7.77
CA TYR A 111 10.20 -9.49 8.37
C TYR A 111 11.32 -10.11 7.52
N GLU A 112 12.26 -10.74 8.21
CA GLU A 112 13.34 -11.47 7.57
C GLU A 112 12.88 -12.90 7.23
N THR A 113 13.25 -13.37 6.04
CA THR A 113 13.06 -14.76 5.63
C THR A 113 14.26 -15.61 6.06
N ASP A 114 14.13 -16.94 5.98
CA ASP A 114 15.21 -17.88 6.28
C ASP A 114 16.44 -17.68 5.35
N GLU A 115 16.25 -17.06 4.18
CA GLU A 115 17.31 -16.70 3.23
C GLU A 115 17.95 -15.34 3.49
N SER A 116 17.57 -14.67 4.61
CA SER A 116 18.03 -13.33 5.01
C SER A 116 17.52 -12.20 4.10
N ASP A 117 16.51 -12.45 3.30
CA ASP A 117 15.81 -11.41 2.55
C ASP A 117 14.79 -10.71 3.46
N VAL A 118 14.64 -9.40 3.29
CA VAL A 118 13.63 -8.61 4.01
C VAL A 118 12.40 -8.46 3.13
N ASN A 119 11.28 -8.96 3.61
CA ASN A 119 9.99 -8.79 2.97
C ASN A 119 9.15 -7.75 3.72
N VAL A 120 8.23 -7.11 2.99
CA VAL A 120 7.31 -6.11 3.52
C VAL A 120 5.88 -6.61 3.38
N SER A 121 5.10 -6.41 4.42
CA SER A 121 3.67 -6.73 4.45
C SER A 121 2.87 -5.61 5.10
N VAL A 122 1.55 -5.65 4.96
CA VAL A 122 0.63 -4.71 5.61
C VAL A 122 -0.09 -5.41 6.75
N ARG A 123 -0.02 -4.80 7.94
CA ARG A 123 -0.92 -5.12 9.05
C ARG A 123 -2.13 -4.19 8.99
N PRO A 124 -3.30 -4.66 8.57
CA PRO A 124 -4.45 -3.82 8.34
C PRO A 124 -5.03 -3.27 9.65
N GLU A 125 -5.38 -2.00 9.65
CA GLU A 125 -6.21 -1.36 10.67
C GLU A 125 -7.67 -1.33 10.23
N SER A 126 -7.90 -1.21 8.92
CA SER A 126 -9.21 -1.33 8.30
C SER A 126 -9.10 -1.93 6.91
N ILE A 127 -10.10 -2.68 6.52
CA ILE A 127 -10.28 -3.24 5.18
C ILE A 127 -11.75 -3.19 4.81
N THR A 128 -12.06 -2.77 3.59
CA THR A 128 -13.42 -2.70 3.08
C THR A 128 -13.45 -2.97 1.59
N GLU A 129 -14.54 -3.54 1.12
CA GLU A 129 -14.80 -3.70 -0.31
C GLU A 129 -15.17 -2.35 -0.93
N VAL A 130 -14.69 -2.10 -2.15
CA VAL A 130 -14.91 -0.87 -2.91
C VAL A 130 -15.25 -1.20 -4.36
N ASP A 131 -15.73 -0.20 -5.08
CA ASP A 131 -16.05 -0.31 -6.51
C ASP A 131 -14.82 0.01 -7.41
N VAL A 132 -14.96 -0.26 -8.70
CA VAL A 132 -13.93 0.00 -9.70
C VAL A 132 -13.58 1.49 -9.76
N GLY A 133 -14.55 2.40 -9.68
CA GLY A 133 -14.32 3.85 -9.71
C GLY A 133 -13.48 4.33 -8.53
N THR A 134 -13.64 3.73 -7.35
CA THR A 134 -12.79 4.00 -6.19
C THR A 134 -11.36 3.51 -6.42
N ARG A 135 -11.20 2.33 -7.03
CA ARG A 135 -9.89 1.78 -7.39
C ARG A 135 -9.19 2.68 -8.39
N ASP A 136 -9.86 3.11 -9.44
CA ASP A 136 -9.28 3.93 -10.50
C ASP A 136 -8.86 5.31 -9.98
N ARG A 137 -9.70 5.94 -9.17
CA ARG A 137 -9.35 7.19 -8.50
C ARG A 137 -8.12 7.04 -7.60
N TRP A 138 -8.02 5.93 -6.86
CA TRP A 138 -6.86 5.66 -6.03
C TRP A 138 -5.59 5.51 -6.87
N VAL A 139 -5.65 4.84 -8.03
CA VAL A 139 -4.51 4.69 -8.96
C VAL A 139 -4.02 6.05 -9.41
N VAL A 140 -4.92 6.94 -9.89
CA VAL A 140 -4.57 8.29 -10.35
C VAL A 140 -3.95 9.11 -9.22
N GLU A 141 -4.59 9.18 -8.06
CA GLU A 141 -4.09 9.94 -6.91
C GLU A 141 -2.75 9.39 -6.38
N THR A 142 -2.56 8.07 -6.42
CA THR A 142 -1.30 7.44 -6.03
C THR A 142 -0.19 7.75 -7.01
N ALA A 143 -0.49 7.77 -8.32
CA ALA A 143 0.45 8.17 -9.35
C ALA A 143 0.90 9.63 -9.17
N GLU A 144 -0.03 10.56 -8.94
CA GLU A 144 0.27 11.97 -8.64
C GLU A 144 1.22 12.12 -7.45
N ARG A 145 0.92 11.45 -6.33
CA ARG A 145 1.76 11.48 -5.13
C ARG A 145 3.14 10.88 -5.35
N THR A 146 3.24 9.84 -6.16
CA THR A 146 4.53 9.22 -6.48
C THR A 146 5.36 10.12 -7.38
N ILE A 147 4.75 10.80 -8.36
CA ILE A 147 5.42 11.80 -9.21
C ILE A 147 5.98 12.93 -8.35
N GLU A 148 5.17 13.50 -7.45
CA GLU A 148 5.62 14.56 -6.52
C GLU A 148 6.88 14.13 -5.72
N ARG A 149 6.93 12.89 -5.25
CA ARG A 149 8.10 12.36 -4.54
C ARG A 149 9.31 12.19 -5.47
N ILE A 150 9.11 11.69 -6.68
CA ILE A 150 10.19 11.52 -7.68
C ILE A 150 10.77 12.88 -8.06
N GLU A 151 9.94 13.90 -8.29
CA GLU A 151 10.38 15.27 -8.61
C GLU A 151 11.19 15.90 -7.46
N ALA A 152 10.84 15.60 -6.21
CA ALA A 152 11.55 16.09 -5.03
C ALA A 152 12.72 15.18 -4.59
N PHE A 153 13.01 14.11 -5.34
CA PHE A 153 14.00 13.11 -4.91
C PHE A 153 15.44 13.62 -4.92
N GLU A 154 15.78 14.55 -5.80
CA GLU A 154 17.11 15.18 -5.87
C GLU A 154 17.23 16.42 -4.99
N ASP A 155 16.17 16.81 -4.29
CA ASP A 155 16.20 17.95 -3.37
C ASP A 155 16.91 17.58 -2.06
N ASP A 156 18.08 18.16 -1.82
CA ASP A 156 18.86 17.94 -0.60
C ASP A 156 18.19 18.48 0.68
N ALA A 157 17.17 19.33 0.54
CA ALA A 157 16.34 19.75 1.67
C ALA A 157 15.35 18.66 2.12
N ASN A 158 15.08 17.65 1.29
CA ASN A 158 14.29 16.50 1.63
C ASN A 158 15.18 15.42 2.31
N GLU A 159 15.13 15.39 3.64
CA GLU A 159 15.95 14.44 4.44
C GLU A 159 15.64 12.97 4.12
N TYR A 160 14.37 12.63 3.82
CA TYR A 160 13.99 11.25 3.49
C TYR A 160 14.44 10.84 2.09
N ALA A 161 14.52 11.77 1.14
CA ALA A 161 15.12 11.52 -0.16
C ALA A 161 16.62 11.27 -0.03
N THR A 162 17.30 12.03 0.81
CA THR A 162 18.73 11.80 1.11
C THR A 162 18.95 10.44 1.75
N MET A 163 18.14 10.07 2.76
CA MET A 163 18.18 8.75 3.37
C MET A 163 17.93 7.63 2.35
N ALA A 164 16.94 7.80 1.46
CA ALA A 164 16.61 6.80 0.47
C ALA A 164 17.73 6.60 -0.57
N ARG A 165 18.42 7.68 -0.99
CA ARG A 165 19.60 7.60 -1.88
C ARG A 165 20.76 6.87 -1.23
N GLU A 166 20.91 6.99 0.09
CA GLU A 166 21.99 6.33 0.85
C GLU A 166 21.65 4.86 1.14
N GLU A 167 20.40 4.54 1.40
CA GLU A 167 19.96 3.21 1.82
C GLU A 167 19.65 2.27 0.64
N TYR A 168 19.06 2.81 -0.43
CA TYR A 168 18.64 2.02 -1.57
C TYR A 168 19.49 2.29 -2.80
N ASP A 169 19.96 1.22 -3.44
CA ASP A 169 20.59 1.26 -4.78
C ASP A 169 19.54 0.95 -5.85
N LEU A 170 18.44 1.75 -5.84
CA LEU A 170 17.30 1.56 -6.72
C LEU A 170 17.04 2.82 -7.55
N PRO A 171 17.05 2.73 -8.88
CA PRO A 171 16.75 3.86 -9.74
C PRO A 171 15.27 4.23 -9.64
N VAL A 172 14.98 5.49 -9.32
CA VAL A 172 13.61 6.01 -9.20
C VAL A 172 12.85 5.98 -10.54
N GLU A 173 13.57 5.92 -11.65
CA GLU A 173 13.02 5.77 -13.00
C GLU A 173 12.20 4.48 -13.17
N ASN A 174 12.52 3.43 -12.41
CA ASN A 174 11.73 2.19 -12.41
C ASN A 174 10.30 2.43 -11.91
N TYR A 175 10.16 3.26 -10.86
CA TYR A 175 8.83 3.63 -10.37
C TYR A 175 8.09 4.52 -11.34
N GLN A 176 8.78 5.40 -12.05
CA GLN A 176 8.16 6.22 -13.11
C GLN A 176 7.59 5.36 -14.24
N GLN A 177 8.28 4.31 -14.66
CA GLN A 177 7.75 3.36 -15.67
C GLN A 177 6.52 2.62 -15.16
N ASN A 178 6.52 2.20 -13.90
CA ASN A 178 5.38 1.54 -13.26
C ASN A 178 4.14 2.45 -13.22
N LEU A 179 4.33 3.77 -13.06
CA LEU A 179 3.22 4.75 -13.10
C LEU A 179 2.50 4.77 -14.44
N LEU A 180 3.25 4.72 -15.54
CA LEU A 180 2.66 4.70 -16.89
C LEU A 180 1.78 3.47 -17.07
N SER A 181 2.27 2.29 -16.72
CA SER A 181 1.49 1.05 -16.78
C SER A 181 0.26 1.08 -15.86
N ALA A 182 0.39 1.71 -14.69
CA ALA A 182 -0.73 1.85 -13.76
C ALA A 182 -1.83 2.76 -14.34
N LEU A 183 -1.47 3.88 -14.96
CA LEU A 183 -2.42 4.80 -15.57
C LEU A 183 -3.08 4.19 -16.82
N GLU A 184 -2.34 3.45 -17.65
CA GLU A 184 -2.89 2.68 -18.77
C GLU A 184 -3.97 1.69 -18.33
N SER A 185 -3.82 1.06 -17.16
CA SER A 185 -4.82 0.14 -16.60
C SER A 185 -6.15 0.82 -16.23
N VAL A 186 -6.15 2.12 -15.97
CA VAL A 186 -7.37 2.90 -15.72
C VAL A 186 -8.10 3.20 -17.03
N GLU A 187 -7.36 3.58 -18.09
CA GLU A 187 -7.94 3.83 -19.42
C GLU A 187 -8.62 2.56 -19.96
N GLU A 188 -7.97 1.39 -19.81
CA GLU A 188 -8.54 0.10 -20.22
C GLU A 188 -9.83 -0.24 -19.47
N SER A 189 -9.91 0.07 -18.16
CA SER A 189 -11.11 -0.20 -17.36
C SER A 189 -12.29 0.70 -17.74
N GLU A 190 -12.05 1.94 -18.17
CA GLU A 190 -13.08 2.86 -18.66
C GLU A 190 -13.64 2.42 -20.02
N GLU A 191 -12.82 1.82 -20.88
CA GLU A 191 -13.25 1.30 -22.19
C GLU A 191 -14.12 0.03 -22.08
N ASP A 192 -13.93 -0.75 -21.01
CA ASP A 192 -14.67 -1.97 -20.76
C ASP A 192 -16.03 -1.73 -20.04
N GLU A 193 -16.32 -0.54 -19.53
CA GLU A 193 -17.63 -0.20 -19.00
C GLU A 193 -18.65 -0.09 -20.15
N PRO A 194 -19.75 -0.92 -20.17
CA PRO A 194 -20.76 -0.80 -21.19
C PRO A 194 -21.44 0.56 -21.08
N GLU A 195 -21.50 1.32 -22.20
CA GLU A 195 -22.31 2.54 -22.27
C GLU A 195 -23.71 2.27 -21.73
N GLU A 196 -24.02 2.81 -20.57
CA GLU A 196 -25.36 2.79 -20.01
C GLU A 196 -26.25 3.61 -20.96
N THR A 197 -26.86 2.90 -21.93
CA THR A 197 -27.84 3.51 -22.84
C THR A 197 -28.97 4.07 -21.98
N ALA A 198 -28.99 5.39 -21.87
CA ALA A 198 -30.13 6.13 -21.33
C ALA A 198 -31.34 5.87 -22.24
N GLU A 199 -32.13 4.84 -21.92
CA GLU A 199 -33.47 4.70 -22.45
C GLU A 199 -34.33 5.83 -21.87
N THR A 200 -34.41 6.89 -22.64
CA THR A 200 -35.42 7.93 -22.48
C THR A 200 -36.78 7.29 -22.81
N THR A 201 -37.56 6.92 -21.78
CA THR A 201 -38.95 6.61 -21.95
C THR A 201 -39.74 7.91 -22.17
N ALA A 202 -40.26 8.07 -23.38
CA ALA A 202 -41.23 9.08 -23.73
C ALA A 202 -42.61 8.74 -23.17
#